data_721d3fb504bbd3515dde826acfe32b38
#
_entry.id   721d3fb504bbd3515dde826acfe32b38
#
_cell.length_a   1.000
_cell.length_b   1.000
_cell.length_c   1.000
_cell.angle_alpha   90.00
_cell.angle_beta   90.00
_cell.angle_gamma   90.00
#
_symmetry.space_group_name_H-M   'P 1'
#
loop_
_entity.id
_entity.type
_entity.pdbx_description
1 polymer ?
#
loop_
_entity_poly.entity_id
_entity_poly.type
_entity_poly.pdbx_seq_one_letter_code
_entity_poly.pdbx_strand_id
1 'polypeptide(L)'
;MKATGYAAALAILLALLIAPAAATAVPTTPQEIHDVAGDVLAEEIISFMDAEYCGGRGDHFSRADLADASHNFPEYPRRITDTTGKEITIVRPLNRIVAYNSHWVTPLHQEDKVIGVANSGVRAAVINPYALEKIDIGGGGPNFPDIEKIYECNPDAIITYVTLGPGDDFFVDKMPSSVTVVRMDYLEPSYLRDEILKIGYLLDCQEQAAEYVAWHDRYVDDIKQRAAAIPEDERLKVFIDVGASGGADRRTASEGQYMHAHCTDAGGVNVAADTVAAKTGVVNTEWIAQQNPDAILGLCYAGGYETDDPTALADHHSDITGQQILTFTPAAKNNQVYIVSYRYAYGLQYPAALATIAKWFYPDRFADLDPEAINQEYIDRFHGVDYDVAEHGVFTYPDTR
;
A
#
# COMPACT_ATOMS: atom_id res chain seq x y z
N MET A 1 40.10 39.02 -1.21
CA MET A 1 38.86 38.74 -0.48
C MET A 1 38.12 37.46 -0.93
N LYS A 2 38.42 36.88 -2.08
CA LYS A 2 37.78 35.61 -2.52
C LYS A 2 38.37 34.33 -1.90
N ALA A 3 39.61 34.36 -1.43
CA ALA A 3 40.28 33.16 -0.89
C ALA A 3 39.87 32.82 0.58
N THR A 4 39.35 33.78 1.31
CA THR A 4 38.94 33.55 2.71
C THR A 4 37.54 32.92 2.84
N GLY A 5 36.68 33.05 1.80
CA GLY A 5 35.37 32.43 1.75
C GLY A 5 35.46 30.92 1.54
N TYR A 6 36.37 30.52 0.61
CA TYR A 6 36.56 29.10 0.30
C TYR A 6 37.12 28.28 1.46
N ALA A 7 37.99 28.85 2.27
CA ALA A 7 38.56 28.18 3.43
C ALA A 7 37.51 27.96 4.54
N ALA A 8 36.58 28.88 4.71
CA ALA A 8 35.51 28.75 5.69
C ALA A 8 34.45 27.73 5.26
N ALA A 9 34.15 27.67 3.98
CA ALA A 9 33.20 26.71 3.42
C ALA A 9 33.75 25.27 3.46
N LEU A 10 35.01 25.11 3.07
CA LEU A 10 35.70 23.82 3.16
C LEU A 10 35.80 23.34 4.63
N ALA A 11 36.02 24.28 5.59
CA ALA A 11 36.05 23.94 6.99
C ALA A 11 34.67 23.52 7.55
N ILE A 12 33.59 24.10 7.07
CA ILE A 12 32.21 23.71 7.43
C ILE A 12 31.86 22.36 6.79
N LEU A 13 32.22 22.14 5.54
CA LEU A 13 32.04 20.84 4.88
C LEU A 13 32.88 19.73 5.55
N LEU A 14 34.15 20.01 5.88
CA LEU A 14 35.02 19.09 6.62
C LEU A 14 34.52 18.84 8.05
N ALA A 15 33.96 19.84 8.71
CA ALA A 15 33.40 19.69 10.05
C ALA A 15 32.13 18.79 10.05
N LEU A 16 31.35 18.84 9.00
CA LEU A 16 30.20 17.96 8.81
C LEU A 16 30.63 16.50 8.49
N LEU A 17 31.82 16.33 7.88
CA LEU A 17 32.38 15.01 7.53
C LEU A 17 33.17 14.35 8.68
N ILE A 18 33.58 15.11 9.71
CA ILE A 18 34.48 14.64 10.79
C ILE A 18 33.77 14.55 12.16
N ALA A 19 32.52 14.97 12.27
CA ALA A 19 31.76 14.85 13.53
C ALA A 19 31.40 13.38 13.80
N PRO A 20 31.78 12.79 14.97
CA PRO A 20 31.41 11.44 15.30
C PRO A 20 29.90 11.35 15.54
N ALA A 21 29.21 10.57 14.73
CA ALA A 21 27.98 9.84 15.00
C ALA A 21 26.87 10.50 15.85
N ALA A 22 26.68 11.80 15.79
CA ALA A 22 25.36 12.40 15.82
C ALA A 22 25.12 12.84 14.39
N ALA A 23 24.33 12.06 13.64
CA ALA A 23 24.01 12.42 12.28
C ALA A 23 23.35 13.80 12.30
N THR A 24 24.16 14.83 12.10
CA THR A 24 23.63 16.12 11.68
C THR A 24 22.99 15.83 10.34
N ALA A 25 21.67 15.95 10.30
CA ALA A 25 20.93 15.73 9.06
C ALA A 25 21.60 16.55 7.97
N VAL A 26 21.99 15.88 6.88
CA VAL A 26 22.46 16.57 5.69
C VAL A 26 21.33 17.51 5.28
N PRO A 27 21.62 18.79 4.93
CA PRO A 27 20.58 19.70 4.47
C PRO A 27 19.80 19.03 3.33
N THR A 28 18.49 18.91 3.51
CA THR A 28 17.62 18.18 2.56
C THR A 28 16.71 19.10 1.78
N THR A 29 16.68 20.36 2.14
CA THR A 29 15.93 21.39 1.42
C THR A 29 16.86 22.49 0.92
N PRO A 30 16.55 23.15 -0.20
CA PRO A 30 17.30 24.33 -0.66
C PRO A 30 17.40 25.42 0.42
N GLN A 31 16.39 25.61 1.27
CA GLN A 31 16.42 26.58 2.34
C GLN A 31 17.46 26.20 3.41
N GLU A 32 17.51 24.93 3.81
CA GLU A 32 18.54 24.45 4.76
C GLU A 32 19.96 24.59 4.18
N ILE A 33 20.10 24.40 2.85
CA ILE A 33 21.35 24.64 2.12
C ILE A 33 21.72 26.13 2.17
N HIS A 34 20.78 27.01 1.92
CA HIS A 34 20.97 28.45 2.04
C HIS A 34 21.34 28.89 3.45
N ASP A 35 20.65 28.37 4.46
CA ASP A 35 20.89 28.70 5.86
C ASP A 35 22.27 28.27 6.34
N VAL A 36 22.80 27.17 5.80
CA VAL A 36 24.13 26.64 6.15
C VAL A 36 25.25 27.31 5.35
N ALA A 37 25.01 27.66 4.08
CA ALA A 37 26.07 27.98 3.14
C ALA A 37 26.00 29.39 2.53
N GLY A 38 24.83 30.02 2.56
CA GLY A 38 24.57 31.27 1.84
C GLY A 38 24.64 31.15 0.34
N ASP A 39 24.23 32.21 -0.37
CA ASP A 39 24.03 32.22 -1.83
C ASP A 39 25.29 31.82 -2.64
N VAL A 40 26.49 32.08 -2.13
CA VAL A 40 27.75 31.88 -2.88
C VAL A 40 28.16 30.39 -2.93
N LEU A 41 27.58 29.55 -2.12
CA LEU A 41 27.95 28.14 -1.98
C LEU A 41 26.88 27.16 -2.48
N ALA A 42 25.74 27.66 -2.92
CA ALA A 42 24.66 26.82 -3.40
C ALA A 42 25.11 25.88 -4.55
N GLU A 43 25.92 26.36 -5.49
CA GLU A 43 26.44 25.54 -6.59
C GLU A 43 27.40 24.42 -6.12
N GLU A 44 28.20 24.66 -5.10
CA GLU A 44 29.12 23.66 -4.56
C GLU A 44 28.37 22.60 -3.75
N ILE A 45 27.34 23.01 -3.01
CA ILE A 45 26.47 22.11 -2.26
C ILE A 45 25.59 21.30 -3.21
N ILE A 46 25.07 21.92 -4.26
CA ILE A 46 24.35 21.21 -5.34
C ILE A 46 25.29 20.20 -6.00
N SER A 47 26.56 20.52 -6.23
CA SER A 47 27.54 19.59 -6.76
C SER A 47 27.86 18.45 -5.82
N PHE A 48 27.89 18.71 -4.50
CA PHE A 48 28.05 17.69 -3.48
C PHE A 48 26.80 16.79 -3.42
N MET A 49 25.60 17.35 -3.44
CA MET A 49 24.36 16.60 -3.47
C MET A 49 24.24 15.77 -4.77
N ASP A 50 24.68 16.31 -5.92
CA ASP A 50 24.76 15.57 -7.15
C ASP A 50 25.70 14.36 -7.01
N ALA A 51 26.87 14.54 -6.44
CA ALA A 51 27.83 13.46 -6.24
C ALA A 51 27.35 12.41 -5.23
N GLU A 52 26.71 12.84 -4.13
CA GLU A 52 26.30 11.95 -3.02
C GLU A 52 24.97 11.26 -3.31
N TYR A 53 24.02 11.94 -3.91
CA TYR A 53 22.64 11.45 -4.08
C TYR A 53 22.26 11.10 -5.51
N CYS A 54 22.92 11.68 -6.49
CA CYS A 54 22.72 11.42 -7.91
C CYS A 54 23.94 10.74 -8.54
N GLY A 55 25.10 10.87 -7.90
CA GLY A 55 26.36 10.42 -8.43
C GLY A 55 26.72 9.00 -8.02
N GLY A 56 26.86 8.19 -8.96
CA GLY A 56 27.31 6.80 -8.92
C GLY A 56 26.50 5.94 -9.87
N ARG A 57 25.32 6.39 -10.22
CA ARG A 57 24.52 5.75 -11.27
C ARG A 57 24.22 6.65 -12.46
N GLY A 58 24.61 7.90 -12.44
CA GLY A 58 24.45 8.84 -13.57
C GLY A 58 23.00 9.23 -13.87
N ASP A 59 22.06 9.08 -12.92
CA ASP A 59 20.80 8.56 -13.34
C ASP A 59 19.59 9.39 -13.01
N HIS A 60 19.64 10.35 -12.08
CA HIS A 60 18.36 10.86 -11.66
C HIS A 60 18.14 12.33 -11.95
N PHE A 61 19.15 13.16 -11.78
CA PHE A 61 18.97 14.58 -12.01
C PHE A 61 20.24 15.20 -12.58
N SER A 62 20.09 16.05 -13.59
CA SER A 62 21.20 16.85 -14.06
C SER A 62 21.50 17.95 -13.05
N ARG A 63 22.73 18.48 -13.09
CA ARG A 63 23.11 19.66 -12.31
C ARG A 63 22.18 20.86 -12.59
N ALA A 64 21.65 20.93 -13.80
CA ALA A 64 20.65 21.94 -14.17
C ALA A 64 19.32 21.73 -13.47
N ASP A 65 18.87 20.48 -13.30
CA ASP A 65 17.63 20.17 -12.58
C ASP A 65 17.74 20.53 -11.09
N LEU A 66 18.90 20.26 -10.47
CA LEU A 66 19.15 20.62 -9.08
C LEU A 66 19.25 22.14 -8.88
N ALA A 67 19.89 22.85 -9.82
CA ALA A 67 19.95 24.30 -9.79
C ALA A 67 18.57 24.93 -9.99
N ASP A 68 17.76 24.40 -10.88
CA ASP A 68 16.37 24.84 -11.10
C ASP A 68 15.51 24.58 -9.84
N ALA A 69 15.65 23.40 -9.23
CA ALA A 69 14.96 23.04 -8.01
C ALA A 69 15.30 24.00 -6.85
N SER A 70 16.58 24.29 -6.66
CA SER A 70 17.02 25.17 -5.58
C SER A 70 16.52 26.62 -5.73
N HIS A 71 16.26 27.05 -6.96
CA HIS A 71 15.80 28.39 -7.26
C HIS A 71 14.27 28.52 -7.27
N ASN A 72 13.57 27.56 -7.86
CA ASN A 72 12.14 27.64 -8.13
C ASN A 72 11.30 26.85 -7.11
N PHE A 73 11.90 25.90 -6.40
CA PHE A 73 11.19 25.02 -5.47
C PHE A 73 11.91 24.96 -4.11
N PRO A 74 11.74 25.99 -3.25
CA PRO A 74 12.49 26.10 -2.00
C PRO A 74 12.24 24.97 -0.99
N GLU A 75 11.17 24.18 -1.18
CA GLU A 75 10.84 23.02 -0.35
C GLU A 75 11.44 21.70 -0.87
N TYR A 76 12.22 21.76 -1.94
CA TYR A 76 12.91 20.62 -2.53
C TYR A 76 14.42 20.77 -2.38
N PRO A 77 15.20 19.66 -2.42
CA PRO A 77 14.77 18.29 -2.70
C PRO A 77 14.00 17.66 -1.53
N ARG A 78 13.12 16.73 -1.86
CA ARG A 78 12.45 15.86 -0.90
C ARG A 78 13.03 14.46 -0.94
N ARG A 79 13.08 13.81 0.21
CA ARG A 79 13.65 12.48 0.34
C ARG A 79 12.75 11.57 1.14
N ILE A 80 12.59 10.34 0.65
CA ILE A 80 11.94 9.24 1.37
C ILE A 80 12.77 7.96 1.25
N THR A 81 12.49 7.01 2.14
CA THR A 81 12.87 5.61 1.92
C THR A 81 11.63 4.84 1.49
N ASP A 82 11.67 4.22 0.32
CA ASP A 82 10.57 3.38 -0.17
C ASP A 82 10.50 2.03 0.57
N THR A 83 9.48 1.22 0.32
CA THR A 83 9.29 -0.05 1.02
C THR A 83 10.43 -1.05 0.76
N THR A 84 11.20 -0.91 -0.32
CA THR A 84 12.38 -1.76 -0.58
C THR A 84 13.61 -1.35 0.23
N GLY A 85 13.52 -0.26 0.98
CA GLY A 85 14.65 0.35 1.70
C GLY A 85 15.51 1.25 0.82
N LYS A 86 15.10 1.52 -0.43
CA LYS A 86 15.81 2.42 -1.34
C LYS A 86 15.48 3.86 -1.01
N GLU A 87 16.52 4.68 -0.90
CA GLU A 87 16.36 6.12 -0.76
C GLU A 87 15.99 6.74 -2.12
N ILE A 88 14.91 7.52 -2.11
CA ILE A 88 14.38 8.22 -3.27
C ILE A 88 14.49 9.71 -3.00
N THR A 89 15.14 10.43 -3.92
CA THR A 89 15.24 11.90 -3.87
C THR A 89 14.51 12.49 -5.08
N ILE A 90 13.62 13.44 -4.82
CA ILE A 90 12.95 14.22 -5.87
C ILE A 90 13.32 15.70 -5.69
N VAL A 91 13.62 16.38 -6.78
CA VAL A 91 14.19 17.74 -6.76
C VAL A 91 13.17 18.81 -7.16
N ARG A 92 12.01 18.43 -7.60
CA ARG A 92 10.92 19.30 -8.03
C ARG A 92 9.57 18.61 -7.89
N PRO A 93 8.43 19.34 -7.90
CA PRO A 93 7.11 18.74 -7.87
C PRO A 93 6.91 17.69 -8.96
N LEU A 94 6.33 16.56 -8.59
CA LEU A 94 5.91 15.51 -9.51
C LEU A 94 4.51 15.85 -10.05
N ASN A 95 4.36 16.02 -11.35
CA ASN A 95 3.12 16.45 -12.00
C ASN A 95 2.62 15.49 -13.07
N ARG A 96 3.41 14.49 -13.44
CA ARG A 96 3.09 13.51 -14.47
C ARG A 96 3.37 12.11 -13.97
N ILE A 97 2.41 11.52 -13.30
CA ILE A 97 2.59 10.26 -12.57
C ILE A 97 1.91 9.13 -13.32
N VAL A 98 2.62 8.03 -13.50
CA VAL A 98 2.03 6.74 -13.80
C VAL A 98 1.75 6.02 -12.48
N ALA A 99 0.47 5.85 -12.16
CA ALA A 99 0.01 5.13 -10.98
C ALA A 99 -0.24 3.66 -11.33
N TYR A 100 0.82 2.82 -11.24
CA TYR A 100 0.66 1.38 -11.44
C TYR A 100 -0.17 0.75 -10.31
N ASN A 101 -0.06 1.26 -9.10
CA ASN A 101 -1.02 1.09 -8.03
C ASN A 101 -1.75 2.45 -7.82
N SER A 102 -3.06 2.47 -7.87
CA SER A 102 -3.85 3.71 -7.97
C SER A 102 -4.83 3.93 -6.82
N HIS A 103 -4.82 3.10 -5.78
CA HIS A 103 -5.78 3.19 -4.68
C HIS A 103 -5.69 4.51 -3.88
N TRP A 104 -4.51 5.14 -3.85
CA TRP A 104 -4.24 6.39 -3.14
C TRP A 104 -4.67 7.65 -3.90
N VAL A 105 -4.91 7.52 -5.22
CA VAL A 105 -5.07 8.70 -6.10
C VAL A 105 -6.27 9.54 -5.69
N THR A 106 -7.45 8.95 -5.70
CA THR A 106 -8.69 9.66 -5.32
C THR A 106 -8.70 10.06 -3.83
N PRO A 107 -8.37 9.17 -2.88
CA PRO A 107 -8.34 9.55 -1.48
C PRO A 107 -7.38 10.70 -1.13
N LEU A 108 -6.34 10.91 -1.93
CA LEU A 108 -5.42 12.02 -1.75
C LEU A 108 -5.64 13.19 -2.72
N HIS A 109 -6.70 13.15 -3.53
CA HIS A 109 -7.05 14.18 -4.53
C HIS A 109 -5.91 14.49 -5.52
N GLN A 110 -5.30 13.42 -6.08
CA GLN A 110 -4.15 13.55 -6.98
C GLN A 110 -4.48 13.15 -8.43
N GLU A 111 -5.74 13.12 -8.81
CA GLU A 111 -6.22 12.74 -10.13
C GLU A 111 -5.58 13.57 -11.25
N ASP A 112 -5.39 14.88 -11.00
CA ASP A 112 -4.82 15.82 -11.97
C ASP A 112 -3.34 15.52 -12.29
N LYS A 113 -2.61 14.95 -11.34
CA LYS A 113 -1.19 14.58 -11.54
C LYS A 113 -1.02 13.23 -12.23
N VAL A 114 -2.04 12.38 -12.21
CA VAL A 114 -1.98 11.04 -12.82
C VAL A 114 -2.30 11.12 -14.30
N ILE A 115 -1.44 10.53 -15.13
CA ILE A 115 -1.56 10.52 -16.59
C ILE A 115 -1.74 9.11 -17.15
N GLY A 116 -1.32 8.08 -16.41
CA GLY A 116 -1.48 6.68 -16.78
C GLY A 116 -1.80 5.83 -15.56
N VAL A 117 -2.65 4.83 -15.75
CA VAL A 117 -3.06 3.87 -14.72
C VAL A 117 -2.96 2.44 -15.26
N ALA A 118 -2.71 1.49 -14.37
CA ALA A 118 -2.80 0.08 -14.74
C ALA A 118 -4.26 -0.33 -15.02
N ASN A 119 -4.44 -1.39 -15.79
CA ASN A 119 -5.77 -1.94 -16.11
C ASN A 119 -6.60 -2.25 -14.85
N SER A 120 -5.97 -2.59 -13.72
CA SER A 120 -6.65 -2.76 -12.44
C SER A 120 -7.32 -1.46 -11.96
N GLY A 121 -6.67 -0.31 -12.16
CA GLY A 121 -7.24 1.01 -11.85
C GLY A 121 -8.44 1.35 -12.76
N VAL A 122 -8.34 1.03 -14.07
CA VAL A 122 -9.46 1.21 -15.01
C VAL A 122 -10.67 0.37 -14.60
N ARG A 123 -10.44 -0.85 -14.11
CA ARG A 123 -11.54 -1.70 -13.63
C ARG A 123 -12.22 -1.17 -12.37
N ALA A 124 -11.52 -0.40 -11.56
CA ALA A 124 -12.06 0.22 -10.35
C ALA A 124 -12.77 1.56 -10.62
N ALA A 125 -13.13 1.84 -11.88
CA ALA A 125 -13.67 3.13 -12.30
C ALA A 125 -15.01 3.50 -11.66
N VAL A 126 -15.75 2.56 -11.11
CA VAL A 126 -17.03 2.85 -10.45
C VAL A 126 -16.87 3.79 -9.26
N ILE A 127 -15.79 3.62 -8.50
CA ILE A 127 -15.42 4.52 -7.40
C ILE A 127 -14.26 5.45 -7.75
N ASN A 128 -13.61 5.25 -8.90
CA ASN A 128 -12.48 6.03 -9.40
C ASN A 128 -12.73 6.47 -10.84
N PRO A 129 -13.77 7.26 -11.14
CA PRO A 129 -14.17 7.58 -12.51
C PRO A 129 -13.07 8.29 -13.31
N TYR A 130 -12.17 9.00 -12.66
CA TYR A 130 -11.01 9.64 -13.31
C TYR A 130 -10.17 8.66 -14.13
N ALA A 131 -10.12 7.38 -13.73
CA ALA A 131 -9.28 6.38 -14.38
C ALA A 131 -9.67 6.11 -15.85
N LEU A 132 -10.94 6.38 -16.22
CA LEU A 132 -11.42 6.24 -17.60
C LEU A 132 -10.86 7.31 -18.54
N GLU A 133 -10.36 8.42 -18.00
CA GLU A 133 -9.78 9.53 -18.76
C GLU A 133 -8.25 9.41 -18.89
N LYS A 134 -7.64 8.43 -18.23
CA LYS A 134 -6.19 8.24 -18.22
C LYS A 134 -5.75 7.18 -19.22
N ILE A 135 -4.48 7.21 -19.57
CA ILE A 135 -3.90 6.19 -20.45
C ILE A 135 -3.89 4.85 -19.69
N ASP A 136 -4.60 3.85 -20.22
CA ASP A 136 -4.48 2.47 -19.75
C ASP A 136 -3.15 1.88 -20.22
N ILE A 137 -2.20 1.80 -19.29
CA ILE A 137 -0.87 1.23 -19.55
C ILE A 137 -0.86 -0.30 -19.52
N GLY A 138 -2.02 -0.96 -19.41
CA GLY A 138 -2.09 -2.41 -19.23
C GLY A 138 -1.59 -2.85 -17.86
N GLY A 139 -1.31 -4.14 -17.73
CA GLY A 139 -0.78 -4.68 -16.48
C GLY A 139 -1.83 -4.84 -15.38
N GLY A 140 -1.34 -4.89 -14.15
CA GLY A 140 -2.13 -5.15 -12.96
C GLY A 140 -1.97 -6.59 -12.46
N GLY A 141 -1.72 -6.74 -11.17
CA GLY A 141 -1.37 -8.02 -10.57
C GLY A 141 -0.09 -8.60 -11.20
N PRO A 142 -0.11 -9.87 -11.65
CA PRO A 142 1.07 -10.52 -12.22
C PRO A 142 1.38 -10.12 -13.68
N ASN A 143 0.54 -9.33 -14.32
CA ASN A 143 0.71 -8.95 -15.72
C ASN A 143 1.62 -7.74 -15.86
N PHE A 144 2.46 -7.76 -16.90
CA PHE A 144 3.37 -6.65 -17.18
C PHE A 144 2.62 -5.51 -17.86
N PRO A 145 2.97 -4.25 -17.55
CA PRO A 145 2.44 -3.10 -18.25
C PRO A 145 3.07 -2.98 -19.65
N ASP A 146 2.41 -2.22 -20.49
CA ASP A 146 2.90 -1.82 -21.80
C ASP A 146 3.88 -0.65 -21.66
N ILE A 147 5.15 -0.95 -21.89
CA ILE A 147 6.24 0.02 -21.75
C ILE A 147 6.14 1.16 -22.77
N GLU A 148 5.65 0.89 -23.99
CA GLU A 148 5.47 1.93 -25.01
C GLU A 148 4.43 2.96 -24.58
N LYS A 149 3.33 2.51 -24.00
CA LYS A 149 2.32 3.40 -23.42
C LYS A 149 2.83 4.20 -22.22
N ILE A 150 3.73 3.63 -21.41
CA ILE A 150 4.38 4.39 -20.34
C ILE A 150 5.26 5.49 -20.91
N TYR A 151 6.01 5.20 -21.99
CA TYR A 151 6.77 6.25 -22.70
C TYR A 151 5.88 7.34 -23.30
N GLU A 152 4.72 6.99 -23.86
CA GLU A 152 3.73 7.95 -24.33
C GLU A 152 3.23 8.87 -23.22
N CYS A 153 3.12 8.36 -21.98
CA CYS A 153 2.81 9.17 -20.81
C CYS A 153 3.87 10.24 -20.53
N ASN A 154 5.13 10.05 -20.92
CA ASN A 154 6.25 10.92 -20.56
C ASN A 154 6.23 11.30 -19.07
N PRO A 155 6.34 10.32 -18.14
CA PRO A 155 6.11 10.54 -16.72
C PRO A 155 7.33 11.17 -16.04
N ASP A 156 7.08 11.92 -14.95
CA ASP A 156 8.09 12.31 -13.97
C ASP A 156 8.39 11.16 -13.00
N ALA A 157 7.34 10.40 -12.68
CA ALA A 157 7.45 9.29 -11.73
C ALA A 157 6.49 8.14 -12.06
N ILE A 158 6.87 6.96 -11.59
CA ILE A 158 6.03 5.77 -11.54
C ILE A 158 5.89 5.35 -10.07
N ILE A 159 4.66 5.29 -9.56
CA ILE A 159 4.38 4.73 -8.23
C ILE A 159 3.83 3.33 -8.43
N THR A 160 4.51 2.33 -7.87
CA THR A 160 4.26 0.92 -8.11
C THR A 160 4.27 0.09 -6.82
N TYR A 161 3.90 -1.18 -6.92
CA TYR A 161 3.98 -2.15 -5.82
C TYR A 161 5.41 -2.67 -5.62
N VAL A 162 5.67 -3.18 -4.42
CA VAL A 162 6.87 -3.96 -4.10
C VAL A 162 6.68 -5.43 -4.48
N THR A 163 5.59 -6.02 -4.02
CA THR A 163 5.36 -7.47 -4.09
C THR A 163 4.40 -7.88 -5.20
N LEU A 164 3.56 -6.95 -5.67
CA LEU A 164 2.62 -7.18 -6.77
C LEU A 164 3.06 -6.38 -7.98
N GLY A 165 3.26 -7.07 -9.10
CA GLY A 165 3.68 -6.43 -10.34
C GLY A 165 4.93 -7.05 -10.93
N PRO A 166 5.59 -6.33 -11.84
CA PRO A 166 6.68 -6.87 -12.67
C PRO A 166 8.03 -7.09 -11.96
N GLY A 167 8.10 -7.03 -10.64
CA GLY A 167 9.35 -7.19 -9.88
C GLY A 167 10.15 -5.90 -9.71
N ASP A 168 11.16 -5.98 -8.84
CA ASP A 168 11.82 -4.81 -8.26
C ASP A 168 12.52 -3.92 -9.28
N ASP A 169 13.13 -4.49 -10.30
CA ASP A 169 13.94 -3.75 -11.27
C ASP A 169 13.25 -3.51 -12.61
N PHE A 170 12.03 -4.05 -12.80
CA PHE A 170 11.36 -3.98 -14.10
C PHE A 170 11.24 -2.56 -14.65
N PHE A 171 10.76 -1.62 -13.85
CA PHE A 171 10.63 -0.22 -14.29
C PHE A 171 11.99 0.49 -14.32
N VAL A 172 12.85 0.24 -13.33
CA VAL A 172 14.18 0.87 -13.25
C VAL A 172 15.02 0.54 -14.47
N ASP A 173 15.00 -0.72 -14.92
CA ASP A 173 15.79 -1.16 -16.08
C ASP A 173 15.27 -0.63 -17.41
N LYS A 174 13.99 -0.27 -17.47
CA LYS A 174 13.32 0.10 -18.73
C LYS A 174 13.02 1.58 -18.86
N MET A 175 13.08 2.34 -17.76
CA MET A 175 12.78 3.78 -17.81
C MET A 175 14.07 4.60 -17.90
N PRO A 176 14.01 5.79 -18.54
CA PRO A 176 15.09 6.76 -18.45
C PRO A 176 15.36 7.12 -16.99
N SER A 177 16.58 7.45 -16.68
CA SER A 177 17.03 7.89 -15.36
C SER A 177 16.32 9.15 -14.83
N SER A 178 15.71 9.92 -15.72
CA SER A 178 14.87 11.08 -15.37
C SER A 178 13.51 10.71 -14.78
N VAL A 179 13.11 9.43 -14.83
CA VAL A 179 11.84 8.95 -14.28
C VAL A 179 12.08 8.33 -12.91
N THR A 180 11.51 8.93 -11.89
CA THR A 180 11.59 8.42 -10.52
C THR A 180 10.67 7.21 -10.34
N VAL A 181 11.21 6.07 -9.90
CA VAL A 181 10.41 4.88 -9.57
C VAL A 181 10.31 4.77 -8.05
N VAL A 182 9.09 4.82 -7.55
CA VAL A 182 8.77 4.74 -6.11
C VAL A 182 7.97 3.47 -5.85
N ARG A 183 8.46 2.63 -4.95
CA ARG A 183 7.82 1.36 -4.58
C ARG A 183 7.14 1.49 -3.23
N MET A 184 5.84 1.21 -3.22
CA MET A 184 4.98 1.32 -2.05
C MET A 184 4.19 0.03 -1.86
N ASP A 185 4.03 -0.43 -0.63
CA ASP A 185 3.27 -1.63 -0.29
C ASP A 185 2.15 -1.35 0.73
N TYR A 186 1.37 -0.32 0.49
CA TYR A 186 0.22 0.03 1.36
C TYR A 186 -0.92 -1.02 1.34
N LEU A 187 -0.79 -2.10 0.57
CA LEU A 187 -1.69 -3.25 0.67
C LEU A 187 -1.40 -4.10 1.91
N GLU A 188 -0.18 -4.04 2.42
CA GLU A 188 0.18 -4.62 3.71
C GLU A 188 -0.25 -3.65 4.81
N PRO A 189 -1.19 -4.04 5.69
CA PRO A 189 -1.75 -3.14 6.70
C PRO A 189 -0.71 -2.47 7.60
N SER A 190 0.41 -3.14 7.88
CA SER A 190 1.48 -2.59 8.71
C SER A 190 2.24 -1.44 8.06
N TYR A 191 2.21 -1.31 6.73
CA TYR A 191 2.87 -0.22 5.99
C TYR A 191 1.90 0.87 5.56
N LEU A 192 0.60 0.57 5.45
CA LEU A 192 -0.41 1.42 4.82
C LEU A 192 -0.34 2.87 5.32
N ARG A 193 -0.38 3.06 6.64
CA ARG A 193 -0.34 4.38 7.26
C ARG A 193 0.88 5.19 6.84
N ASP A 194 2.07 4.60 6.99
CA ASP A 194 3.33 5.30 6.73
C ASP A 194 3.53 5.55 5.23
N GLU A 195 3.08 4.63 4.37
CA GLU A 195 3.16 4.77 2.93
C GLU A 195 2.25 5.90 2.42
N ILE A 196 1.04 6.05 2.98
CA ILE A 196 0.15 7.17 2.63
C ILE A 196 0.76 8.51 3.06
N LEU A 197 1.38 8.59 4.23
CA LEU A 197 2.08 9.81 4.67
C LEU A 197 3.27 10.13 3.76
N LYS A 198 4.03 9.12 3.29
CA LYS A 198 5.11 9.31 2.34
C LYS A 198 4.61 9.81 0.99
N ILE A 199 3.51 9.23 0.46
CA ILE A 199 2.89 9.73 -0.77
C ILE A 199 2.43 11.17 -0.58
N GLY A 200 1.79 11.49 0.54
CA GLY A 200 1.38 12.84 0.89
C GLY A 200 2.54 13.82 0.85
N TYR A 201 3.67 13.44 1.44
CA TYR A 201 4.90 14.25 1.43
C TYR A 201 5.49 14.41 0.03
N LEU A 202 5.52 13.33 -0.78
CA LEU A 202 6.07 13.37 -2.13
C LEU A 202 5.25 14.24 -3.08
N LEU A 203 3.93 14.26 -2.92
CA LEU A 203 2.99 14.85 -3.87
C LEU A 203 2.37 16.18 -3.42
N ASP A 204 2.86 16.77 -2.35
CA ASP A 204 2.31 18.02 -1.78
C ASP A 204 0.83 17.91 -1.35
N CYS A 205 0.45 16.76 -0.78
CA CYS A 205 -0.90 16.51 -0.29
C CYS A 205 -0.90 15.97 1.15
N GLN A 206 -0.07 16.57 2.01
CA GLN A 206 0.09 16.14 3.40
C GLN A 206 -1.20 16.26 4.22
N GLU A 207 -2.03 17.27 3.93
CA GLU A 207 -3.31 17.48 4.62
C GLU A 207 -4.28 16.34 4.31
N GLN A 208 -4.41 15.95 3.04
CA GLN A 208 -5.26 14.83 2.61
C GLN A 208 -4.75 13.50 3.16
N ALA A 209 -3.43 13.29 3.13
CA ALA A 209 -2.83 12.10 3.73
C ALA A 209 -3.07 12.04 5.24
N ALA A 210 -2.94 13.14 5.96
CA ALA A 210 -3.21 13.21 7.38
C ALA A 210 -4.70 13.00 7.72
N GLU A 211 -5.61 13.51 6.89
CA GLU A 211 -7.04 13.28 7.02
C GLU A 211 -7.39 11.80 6.88
N TYR A 212 -6.87 11.16 5.84
CA TYR A 212 -7.06 9.72 5.64
C TYR A 212 -6.49 8.93 6.81
N VAL A 213 -5.26 9.21 7.24
CA VAL A 213 -4.61 8.51 8.34
C VAL A 213 -5.37 8.68 9.66
N ALA A 214 -5.90 9.88 9.95
CA ALA A 214 -6.71 10.11 11.14
C ALA A 214 -8.02 9.30 11.12
N TRP A 215 -8.64 9.14 9.96
CA TRP A 215 -9.80 8.26 9.78
C TRP A 215 -9.43 6.79 9.95
N HIS A 216 -8.37 6.34 9.30
CA HIS A 216 -7.85 4.99 9.40
C HIS A 216 -7.53 4.60 10.85
N ASP A 217 -6.70 5.40 11.53
CA ASP A 217 -6.23 5.12 12.89
C ASP A 217 -7.39 5.08 13.89
N ARG A 218 -8.43 5.92 13.71
CA ARG A 218 -9.62 5.90 14.57
C ARG A 218 -10.28 4.53 14.65
N TYR A 219 -10.36 3.80 13.54
CA TYR A 219 -10.98 2.47 13.52
C TYR A 219 -9.96 1.36 13.80
N VAL A 220 -8.81 1.42 13.15
CA VAL A 220 -7.82 0.34 13.23
C VAL A 220 -7.22 0.24 14.63
N ASP A 221 -6.88 1.36 15.26
CA ASP A 221 -6.31 1.36 16.60
C ASP A 221 -7.32 0.88 17.65
N ASP A 222 -8.59 1.29 17.55
CA ASP A 222 -9.67 0.80 18.44
C ASP A 222 -9.83 -0.72 18.30
N ILE A 223 -9.94 -1.23 17.07
CA ILE A 223 -10.10 -2.67 16.83
C ILE A 223 -8.89 -3.43 17.35
N LYS A 224 -7.67 -3.01 17.03
CA LYS A 224 -6.43 -3.66 17.49
C LYS A 224 -6.30 -3.62 19.01
N GLN A 225 -6.64 -2.51 19.65
CA GLN A 225 -6.63 -2.41 21.11
C GLN A 225 -7.62 -3.39 21.75
N ARG A 226 -8.82 -3.48 21.24
CA ARG A 226 -9.87 -4.41 21.74
C ARG A 226 -9.50 -5.86 21.45
N ALA A 227 -8.92 -6.15 20.28
CA ALA A 227 -8.42 -7.47 19.91
C ALA A 227 -7.25 -7.92 20.80
N ALA A 228 -6.32 -7.02 21.12
CA ALA A 228 -5.20 -7.31 22.02
C ALA A 228 -5.64 -7.66 23.45
N ALA A 229 -6.81 -7.19 23.88
CA ALA A 229 -7.38 -7.49 25.18
C ALA A 229 -8.07 -8.87 25.26
N ILE A 230 -8.14 -9.62 24.15
CA ILE A 230 -8.68 -10.99 24.13
C ILE A 230 -7.66 -11.94 24.75
N PRO A 231 -8.01 -12.69 25.82
CA PRO A 231 -7.15 -13.71 26.39
C PRO A 231 -6.68 -14.71 25.34
N GLU A 232 -5.46 -15.20 25.46
CA GLU A 232 -4.85 -16.10 24.46
C GLU A 232 -5.67 -17.38 24.25
N ASP A 233 -6.25 -17.94 25.31
CA ASP A 233 -7.09 -19.14 25.31
C ASP A 233 -8.52 -18.90 24.77
N GLU A 234 -8.93 -17.64 24.61
CA GLU A 234 -10.19 -17.25 23.98
C GLU A 234 -10.03 -16.88 22.50
N ARG A 235 -8.79 -16.79 21.98
CA ARG A 235 -8.55 -16.41 20.59
C ARG A 235 -8.95 -17.52 19.65
N LEU A 236 -9.73 -17.16 18.60
CA LEU A 236 -10.15 -18.11 17.58
C LEU A 236 -8.96 -18.58 16.74
N LYS A 237 -8.88 -19.89 16.53
CA LYS A 237 -7.99 -20.50 15.53
C LYS A 237 -8.61 -20.32 14.16
N VAL A 238 -7.92 -19.60 13.28
CA VAL A 238 -8.42 -19.25 11.96
C VAL A 238 -7.57 -19.90 10.89
N PHE A 239 -8.21 -20.61 9.96
CA PHE A 239 -7.59 -21.00 8.72
C PHE A 239 -7.88 -19.92 7.66
N ILE A 240 -6.84 -19.41 6.99
CA ILE A 240 -6.98 -18.46 5.90
C ILE A 240 -6.97 -19.22 4.58
N ASP A 241 -8.06 -19.12 3.81
CA ASP A 241 -8.22 -19.80 2.53
C ASP A 241 -8.08 -18.80 1.36
N VAL A 242 -7.07 -18.98 0.52
CA VAL A 242 -6.83 -18.13 -0.64
C VAL A 242 -7.25 -18.83 -1.95
N GLY A 243 -7.98 -19.93 -1.84
CA GLY A 243 -8.57 -20.70 -2.93
C GLY A 243 -7.93 -22.06 -3.18
N ALA A 244 -8.57 -22.85 -4.03
CA ALA A 244 -8.11 -24.18 -4.41
C ALA A 244 -6.75 -24.12 -5.14
N SER A 245 -5.90 -25.13 -4.88
CA SER A 245 -4.63 -25.31 -5.58
C SER A 245 -4.58 -26.56 -6.46
N GLY A 246 -5.69 -27.27 -6.54
CA GLY A 246 -5.88 -28.51 -7.28
C GLY A 246 -6.16 -29.70 -6.36
N GLY A 247 -7.12 -30.54 -6.72
CA GLY A 247 -7.57 -31.65 -5.90
C GLY A 247 -8.09 -31.21 -4.53
N ALA A 248 -7.52 -31.76 -3.46
CA ALA A 248 -7.84 -31.41 -2.07
C ALA A 248 -6.92 -30.32 -1.49
N ASP A 249 -6.05 -29.75 -2.28
CA ASP A 249 -5.07 -28.77 -1.82
C ASP A 249 -5.64 -27.34 -1.86
N ARG A 250 -5.36 -26.59 -0.78
CA ARG A 250 -5.81 -25.21 -0.59
C ARG A 250 -4.61 -24.28 -0.45
N ARG A 251 -4.67 -23.10 -1.08
CA ARG A 251 -3.72 -22.04 -0.81
C ARG A 251 -4.09 -21.33 0.48
N THR A 252 -3.08 -20.97 1.24
CA THR A 252 -3.24 -20.26 2.51
C THR A 252 -2.25 -19.10 2.61
N ALA A 253 -2.46 -18.21 3.58
CA ALA A 253 -1.54 -17.13 3.91
C ALA A 253 -0.76 -17.45 5.18
N SER A 254 0.57 -17.28 5.16
CA SER A 254 1.46 -17.37 6.31
C SER A 254 1.79 -15.99 6.88
N GLU A 255 2.61 -15.95 7.93
CA GLU A 255 3.20 -14.71 8.43
C GLU A 255 3.91 -13.95 7.30
N GLY A 256 3.78 -12.63 7.29
CA GLY A 256 4.32 -11.75 6.26
C GLY A 256 3.48 -11.67 4.97
N GLN A 257 2.28 -12.26 4.96
CA GLN A 257 1.32 -12.11 3.85
C GLN A 257 0.09 -11.33 4.33
N TYR A 258 -0.45 -10.48 3.48
CA TYR A 258 -1.49 -9.48 3.82
C TYR A 258 -2.67 -10.02 4.64
N MET A 259 -3.23 -11.16 4.27
CA MET A 259 -4.35 -11.75 5.01
C MET A 259 -3.98 -12.23 6.41
N HIS A 260 -2.70 -12.51 6.69
CA HIS A 260 -2.24 -12.80 8.03
C HIS A 260 -2.50 -11.60 8.96
N ALA A 261 -2.14 -10.39 8.54
CA ALA A 261 -2.38 -9.16 9.29
C ALA A 261 -3.88 -8.93 9.53
N HIS A 262 -4.74 -9.13 8.53
CA HIS A 262 -6.21 -9.04 8.70
C HIS A 262 -6.74 -9.97 9.79
N CYS A 263 -6.24 -11.20 9.82
CA CYS A 263 -6.63 -12.18 10.83
C CYS A 263 -6.15 -11.78 12.24
N THR A 264 -4.87 -11.41 12.36
CA THR A 264 -4.27 -11.13 13.68
C THR A 264 -4.71 -9.79 14.26
N ASP A 265 -4.87 -8.77 13.43
CA ASP A 265 -5.38 -7.45 13.84
C ASP A 265 -6.85 -7.53 14.33
N ALA A 266 -7.63 -8.48 13.80
CA ALA A 266 -8.97 -8.80 14.27
C ALA A 266 -8.98 -9.73 15.51
N GLY A 267 -7.83 -10.14 16.04
CA GLY A 267 -7.69 -10.98 17.23
C GLY A 267 -7.66 -12.48 16.99
N GLY A 268 -7.65 -12.93 15.72
CA GLY A 268 -7.54 -14.35 15.38
C GLY A 268 -6.11 -14.87 15.47
N VAL A 269 -5.96 -16.19 15.54
CA VAL A 269 -4.69 -16.91 15.45
C VAL A 269 -4.66 -17.66 14.13
N ASN A 270 -3.83 -17.23 13.21
CA ASN A 270 -3.66 -17.93 11.93
C ASN A 270 -2.98 -19.28 12.15
N VAL A 271 -3.69 -20.38 11.93
CA VAL A 271 -3.16 -21.74 12.12
C VAL A 271 -2.06 -22.11 11.14
N ALA A 272 -1.91 -21.35 10.06
CA ALA A 272 -0.89 -21.55 9.04
C ALA A 272 0.29 -20.57 9.15
N ALA A 273 0.36 -19.73 10.19
CA ALA A 273 1.37 -18.67 10.31
C ALA A 273 2.80 -19.20 10.10
N ASP A 274 3.17 -20.27 10.83
CA ASP A 274 4.54 -20.84 10.80
C ASP A 274 4.69 -22.01 9.81
N THR A 275 3.60 -22.44 9.17
CA THR A 275 3.58 -23.72 8.46
C THR A 275 4.23 -23.65 7.08
N VAL A 276 4.29 -22.45 6.52
CA VAL A 276 4.69 -22.28 5.14
C VAL A 276 6.08 -21.69 5.06
N ALA A 277 7.06 -22.54 5.35
CA ALA A 277 8.44 -22.29 4.93
C ALA A 277 8.59 -22.20 3.40
N ALA A 278 7.54 -22.47 2.65
CA ALA A 278 7.52 -22.37 1.21
C ALA A 278 6.62 -21.21 0.78
N LYS A 279 7.12 -20.35 -0.08
CA LYS A 279 6.40 -19.29 -0.81
C LYS A 279 5.14 -19.80 -1.57
N THR A 280 4.85 -21.09 -1.54
CA THR A 280 3.71 -21.74 -2.20
C THR A 280 2.43 -21.67 -1.40
N GLY A 281 2.50 -21.56 -0.05
CA GLY A 281 1.34 -21.45 0.81
C GLY A 281 0.28 -22.55 0.62
N VAL A 282 0.66 -23.78 0.26
CA VAL A 282 -0.30 -24.84 -0.08
C VAL A 282 -0.34 -25.90 1.01
N VAL A 283 -1.55 -26.21 1.49
CA VAL A 283 -1.82 -27.27 2.47
C VAL A 283 -2.98 -28.14 1.98
N ASN A 284 -3.04 -29.40 2.39
CA ASN A 284 -4.18 -30.26 2.08
C ASN A 284 -5.29 -30.13 3.12
N THR A 285 -6.50 -30.56 2.77
CA THR A 285 -7.68 -30.46 3.66
C THR A 285 -7.60 -31.31 4.91
N GLU A 286 -6.87 -32.44 4.89
CA GLU A 286 -6.60 -33.25 6.07
C GLU A 286 -5.78 -32.49 7.11
N TRP A 287 -4.75 -31.78 6.66
CA TRP A 287 -3.95 -30.92 7.53
C TRP A 287 -4.82 -29.82 8.15
N ILE A 288 -5.67 -29.16 7.35
CA ILE A 288 -6.58 -28.12 7.83
C ILE A 288 -7.49 -28.70 8.93
N ALA A 289 -8.10 -29.86 8.70
CA ALA A 289 -8.95 -30.52 9.67
C ALA A 289 -8.21 -30.88 10.97
N GLN A 290 -6.92 -31.26 10.89
CA GLN A 290 -6.08 -31.53 12.05
C GLN A 290 -5.78 -30.26 12.89
N GLN A 291 -5.68 -29.09 12.25
CA GLN A 291 -5.55 -27.81 12.98
C GLN A 291 -6.81 -27.47 13.77
N ASN A 292 -7.95 -28.07 13.38
CA ASN A 292 -9.25 -27.89 14.03
C ASN A 292 -9.64 -26.40 14.16
N PRO A 293 -9.72 -25.65 13.05
CA PRO A 293 -9.99 -24.22 13.10
C PRO A 293 -11.40 -23.90 13.61
N ASP A 294 -11.50 -22.82 14.39
CA ASP A 294 -12.75 -22.29 14.90
C ASP A 294 -13.48 -21.45 13.83
N ALA A 295 -12.71 -20.80 12.94
CA ALA A 295 -13.22 -20.06 11.80
C ALA A 295 -12.37 -20.32 10.54
N ILE A 296 -12.97 -20.12 9.35
CA ILE A 296 -12.28 -20.08 8.06
C ILE A 296 -12.54 -18.72 7.43
N LEU A 297 -11.46 -18.01 7.09
CA LEU A 297 -11.49 -16.73 6.42
C LEU A 297 -11.00 -16.90 4.99
N GLY A 298 -11.92 -16.88 4.03
CA GLY A 298 -11.62 -17.02 2.61
C GLY A 298 -11.41 -15.68 1.93
N LEU A 299 -10.42 -15.58 1.04
CA LEU A 299 -10.16 -14.43 0.17
C LEU A 299 -10.58 -14.76 -1.27
N CYS A 300 -11.61 -14.08 -1.78
CA CYS A 300 -12.05 -14.21 -3.16
C CYS A 300 -11.52 -13.05 -4.01
N TYR A 301 -10.93 -13.36 -5.17
CA TYR A 301 -10.42 -12.34 -6.11
C TYR A 301 -11.50 -11.65 -6.95
N ALA A 302 -12.76 -12.02 -6.76
CA ALA A 302 -13.92 -11.36 -7.35
C ALA A 302 -14.67 -10.53 -6.31
N GLY A 303 -15.77 -9.89 -6.73
CA GLY A 303 -16.54 -9.00 -5.87
C GLY A 303 -15.94 -7.59 -5.82
N GLY A 304 -16.31 -6.83 -4.81
CA GLY A 304 -15.94 -5.43 -4.64
C GLY A 304 -17.02 -4.50 -5.15
N TYR A 305 -16.64 -3.27 -5.44
CA TYR A 305 -17.54 -2.19 -5.84
C TYR A 305 -18.09 -2.33 -7.27
N GLU A 306 -17.47 -3.14 -8.10
CA GLU A 306 -17.74 -3.21 -9.55
C GLU A 306 -18.83 -4.23 -9.93
N THR A 307 -19.43 -4.90 -8.97
CA THR A 307 -20.44 -5.94 -9.25
C THR A 307 -21.39 -6.12 -8.09
N ASP A 308 -22.64 -6.42 -8.41
CA ASP A 308 -23.69 -6.82 -7.46
C ASP A 308 -23.95 -8.35 -7.52
N ASP A 309 -23.15 -9.11 -8.29
CA ASP A 309 -23.27 -10.56 -8.41
C ASP A 309 -22.43 -11.29 -7.35
N PRO A 310 -23.06 -11.93 -6.32
CA PRO A 310 -22.34 -12.62 -5.25
C PRO A 310 -21.86 -14.02 -5.64
N THR A 311 -22.14 -14.49 -6.85
CA THR A 311 -21.93 -15.89 -7.25
C THR A 311 -20.49 -16.36 -7.00
N ALA A 312 -19.50 -15.55 -7.33
CA ALA A 312 -18.10 -15.96 -7.17
C ALA A 312 -17.70 -16.15 -5.70
N LEU A 313 -18.20 -15.32 -4.78
CA LEU A 313 -17.97 -15.46 -3.35
C LEU A 313 -18.74 -16.67 -2.78
N ALA A 314 -19.98 -16.85 -3.22
CA ALA A 314 -20.83 -18.00 -2.87
C ALA A 314 -20.22 -19.33 -3.33
N ASP A 315 -19.68 -19.38 -4.55
CA ASP A 315 -18.97 -20.54 -5.09
C ASP A 315 -17.71 -20.86 -4.27
N HIS A 316 -16.93 -19.86 -3.89
CA HIS A 316 -15.75 -20.05 -3.04
C HIS A 316 -16.15 -20.59 -1.67
N HIS A 317 -17.19 -20.04 -1.05
CA HIS A 317 -17.75 -20.55 0.21
C HIS A 317 -18.20 -22.01 0.08
N SER A 318 -18.94 -22.33 -1.01
CA SER A 318 -19.44 -23.67 -1.30
C SER A 318 -18.32 -24.67 -1.57
N ASP A 319 -17.24 -24.23 -2.23
CA ASP A 319 -16.04 -25.05 -2.46
C ASP A 319 -15.36 -25.44 -1.14
N ILE A 320 -15.28 -24.53 -0.16
CA ILE A 320 -14.74 -24.84 1.17
C ILE A 320 -15.69 -25.77 1.95
N THR A 321 -16.95 -25.39 2.06
CA THR A 321 -17.96 -26.13 2.85
C THR A 321 -18.34 -27.49 2.25
N GLY A 322 -18.13 -27.66 0.95
CA GLY A 322 -18.30 -28.92 0.24
C GLY A 322 -17.18 -29.94 0.50
N GLN A 323 -16.06 -29.53 1.09
CA GLN A 323 -14.97 -30.45 1.44
C GLN A 323 -15.40 -31.35 2.64
N GLN A 324 -15.69 -32.61 2.37
CA GLN A 324 -16.26 -33.51 3.37
C GLN A 324 -15.48 -33.54 4.69
N ILE A 325 -14.15 -33.51 4.63
CA ILE A 325 -13.33 -33.57 5.84
C ILE A 325 -13.42 -32.30 6.68
N LEU A 326 -13.65 -31.14 6.07
CA LEU A 326 -13.78 -29.86 6.77
C LEU A 326 -15.10 -29.71 7.51
N THR A 327 -16.15 -30.52 7.14
CA THR A 327 -17.44 -30.52 7.86
C THR A 327 -17.32 -30.96 9.33
N PHE A 328 -16.20 -31.59 9.72
CA PHE A 328 -15.93 -32.00 11.09
C PHE A 328 -15.27 -30.90 11.94
N THR A 329 -14.81 -29.81 11.34
CA THR A 329 -14.19 -28.68 12.06
C THR A 329 -15.24 -27.85 12.83
N PRO A 330 -14.85 -27.18 13.92
CA PRO A 330 -15.70 -26.19 14.58
C PRO A 330 -16.20 -25.10 13.63
N ALA A 331 -15.35 -24.62 12.74
CA ALA A 331 -15.68 -23.62 11.74
C ALA A 331 -16.91 -23.99 10.92
N ALA A 332 -16.93 -25.20 10.35
CA ALA A 332 -18.07 -25.65 9.55
C ALA A 332 -19.33 -25.95 10.42
N LYS A 333 -19.16 -26.56 11.59
CA LYS A 333 -20.28 -26.88 12.50
C LYS A 333 -21.01 -25.67 13.03
N ASN A 334 -20.26 -24.57 13.24
CA ASN A 334 -20.78 -23.33 13.82
C ASN A 334 -21.11 -22.28 12.72
N ASN A 335 -21.03 -22.65 11.44
CA ASN A 335 -21.20 -21.75 10.30
C ASN A 335 -20.25 -20.53 10.32
N GLN A 336 -19.01 -20.74 10.78
CA GLN A 336 -17.97 -19.71 10.84
C GLN A 336 -17.01 -19.83 9.64
N VAL A 337 -17.59 -19.89 8.45
CA VAL A 337 -16.87 -19.85 7.19
C VAL A 337 -17.29 -18.56 6.48
N TYR A 338 -16.33 -17.68 6.28
CA TYR A 338 -16.55 -16.32 5.77
C TYR A 338 -15.67 -16.07 4.57
N ILE A 339 -16.20 -15.40 3.56
CA ILE A 339 -15.46 -14.99 2.39
C ILE A 339 -15.45 -13.47 2.34
N VAL A 340 -14.27 -12.89 2.14
CA VAL A 340 -14.10 -11.47 1.88
C VAL A 340 -13.58 -11.27 0.45
N SER A 341 -14.10 -10.23 -0.23
CA SER A 341 -13.59 -9.84 -1.53
C SER A 341 -12.18 -9.24 -1.40
N TYR A 342 -11.27 -9.63 -2.31
CA TYR A 342 -9.95 -9.00 -2.43
C TYR A 342 -10.04 -7.48 -2.55
N ARG A 343 -11.00 -6.99 -3.35
CA ARG A 343 -11.17 -5.55 -3.60
C ARG A 343 -11.75 -4.76 -2.42
N TYR A 344 -12.22 -5.47 -1.41
CA TYR A 344 -12.65 -4.88 -0.16
C TYR A 344 -11.59 -5.05 0.94
N ALA A 345 -10.91 -6.18 0.96
CA ALA A 345 -9.90 -6.45 1.97
C ALA A 345 -8.64 -5.60 1.77
N TYR A 346 -8.19 -5.40 0.52
CA TYR A 346 -6.92 -4.76 0.23
C TYR A 346 -7.07 -3.33 -0.30
N GLY A 347 -6.33 -2.42 0.30
CA GLY A 347 -6.29 -1.02 -0.07
C GLY A 347 -6.74 -0.09 1.06
N LEU A 348 -7.09 1.13 0.70
CA LEU A 348 -7.37 2.17 1.67
C LEU A 348 -8.69 1.99 2.45
N GLN A 349 -9.59 1.13 1.99
CA GLN A 349 -10.80 0.71 2.71
C GLN A 349 -10.55 -0.36 3.79
N TYR A 350 -9.30 -0.69 4.07
CA TYR A 350 -8.89 -1.66 5.10
C TYR A 350 -9.63 -1.54 6.44
N PRO A 351 -9.90 -0.34 7.00
CA PRO A 351 -10.63 -0.21 8.26
C PRO A 351 -12.01 -0.86 8.24
N ALA A 352 -12.75 -0.78 7.14
CA ALA A 352 -14.07 -1.39 7.00
C ALA A 352 -13.97 -2.93 6.92
N ALA A 353 -13.00 -3.45 6.16
CA ALA A 353 -12.75 -4.89 6.07
C ALA A 353 -12.30 -5.47 7.41
N LEU A 354 -11.42 -4.77 8.14
CA LEU A 354 -10.98 -5.18 9.48
C LEU A 354 -12.14 -5.21 10.47
N ALA A 355 -13.00 -4.19 10.45
CA ALA A 355 -14.20 -4.15 11.28
C ALA A 355 -15.14 -5.33 10.99
N THR A 356 -15.32 -5.70 9.71
CA THR A 356 -16.09 -6.87 9.29
C THR A 356 -15.52 -8.14 9.89
N ILE A 357 -14.22 -8.38 9.73
CA ILE A 357 -13.55 -9.60 10.21
C ILE A 357 -13.58 -9.67 11.74
N ALA A 358 -13.32 -8.55 12.42
CA ALA A 358 -13.39 -8.48 13.88
C ALA A 358 -14.80 -8.81 14.42
N LYS A 359 -15.84 -8.29 13.76
CA LYS A 359 -17.25 -8.58 14.11
C LYS A 359 -17.63 -10.01 13.84
N TRP A 360 -17.10 -10.66 12.79
CA TRP A 360 -17.29 -12.09 12.55
C TRP A 360 -16.66 -12.95 13.62
N PHE A 361 -15.42 -12.59 14.02
CA PHE A 361 -14.70 -13.39 15.01
C PHE A 361 -15.25 -13.21 16.42
N TYR A 362 -15.64 -11.98 16.78
CA TYR A 362 -16.07 -11.64 18.13
C TYR A 362 -17.28 -10.70 18.12
N PRO A 363 -18.47 -11.18 17.70
CA PRO A 363 -19.64 -10.34 17.48
C PRO A 363 -20.07 -9.53 18.71
N ASP A 364 -19.95 -10.11 19.91
CA ASP A 364 -20.32 -9.41 21.15
C ASP A 364 -19.32 -8.30 21.51
N ARG A 365 -18.02 -8.49 21.21
CA ARG A 365 -16.98 -7.50 21.51
C ARG A 365 -17.00 -6.31 20.55
N PHE A 366 -17.45 -6.52 19.35
CA PHE A 366 -17.50 -5.53 18.28
C PHE A 366 -18.94 -5.23 17.83
N ALA A 367 -19.92 -5.42 18.73
CA ALA A 367 -21.35 -5.24 18.43
C ALA A 367 -21.68 -3.80 17.98
N ASP A 368 -20.93 -2.83 18.49
CA ASP A 368 -21.08 -1.39 18.20
C ASP A 368 -20.45 -0.96 16.86
N LEU A 369 -19.63 -1.80 16.24
CA LEU A 369 -19.08 -1.51 14.93
C LEU A 369 -20.13 -1.73 13.83
N ASP A 370 -20.13 -0.83 12.89
CA ASP A 370 -20.92 -0.91 11.67
C ASP A 370 -19.98 -0.88 10.44
N PRO A 371 -19.54 -2.04 9.95
CA PRO A 371 -18.61 -2.10 8.81
C PRO A 371 -19.16 -1.47 7.53
N GLU A 372 -20.49 -1.55 7.30
CA GLU A 372 -21.14 -0.93 6.15
C GLU A 372 -21.07 0.59 6.25
N ALA A 373 -21.40 1.15 7.42
CA ALA A 373 -21.28 2.59 7.64
C ALA A 373 -19.82 3.08 7.54
N ILE A 374 -18.84 2.27 7.98
CA ILE A 374 -17.41 2.60 7.84
C ILE A 374 -17.01 2.60 6.35
N ASN A 375 -17.52 1.64 5.57
CA ASN A 375 -17.27 1.59 4.13
C ASN A 375 -17.93 2.74 3.39
N GLN A 376 -19.18 3.09 3.76
CA GLN A 376 -19.86 4.26 3.20
C GLN A 376 -19.12 5.56 3.53
N GLU A 377 -18.66 5.72 4.78
CA GLU A 377 -17.83 6.88 5.16
C GLU A 377 -16.55 6.98 4.31
N TYR A 378 -15.93 5.85 3.96
CA TYR A 378 -14.77 5.84 3.07
C TYR A 378 -15.13 6.36 1.67
N ILE A 379 -16.24 5.90 1.10
CA ILE A 379 -16.71 6.35 -0.21
C ILE A 379 -17.06 7.84 -0.20
N ASP A 380 -17.84 8.27 0.77
CA ASP A 380 -18.34 9.65 0.86
C ASP A 380 -17.21 10.67 1.05
N ARG A 381 -16.24 10.34 1.93
CA ARG A 381 -15.17 11.27 2.29
C ARG A 381 -14.02 11.28 1.32
N PHE A 382 -13.66 10.12 0.78
CA PHE A 382 -12.40 9.97 0.06
C PHE A 382 -12.59 9.72 -1.44
N HIS A 383 -13.77 9.38 -1.89
CA HIS A 383 -14.07 9.23 -3.31
C HIS A 383 -15.07 10.26 -3.83
N GLY A 384 -16.01 10.68 -3.01
CA GLY A 384 -17.00 11.72 -3.37
C GLY A 384 -17.88 11.32 -4.55
N VAL A 385 -18.12 10.02 -4.74
CA VAL A 385 -19.00 9.47 -5.77
C VAL A 385 -20.35 9.11 -5.16
N ASP A 386 -21.40 9.19 -5.97
CA ASP A 386 -22.74 8.72 -5.60
C ASP A 386 -22.80 7.19 -5.70
N TYR A 387 -22.41 6.53 -4.62
CA TYR A 387 -22.35 5.08 -4.52
C TYR A 387 -22.85 4.63 -3.14
N ASP A 388 -23.99 3.94 -3.13
CA ASP A 388 -24.59 3.38 -1.91
C ASP A 388 -24.10 1.96 -1.70
N VAL A 389 -23.27 1.74 -0.66
CA VAL A 389 -22.72 0.43 -0.35
C VAL A 389 -23.76 -0.55 0.20
N ALA A 390 -24.92 -0.06 0.68
CA ALA A 390 -26.02 -0.90 1.12
C ALA A 390 -26.79 -1.52 -0.07
N GLU A 391 -26.81 -0.83 -1.21
CA GLU A 391 -27.51 -1.26 -2.42
C GLU A 391 -26.59 -1.94 -3.44
N HIS A 392 -25.30 -1.57 -3.44
CA HIS A 392 -24.34 -1.97 -4.48
C HIS A 392 -23.06 -2.58 -3.90
N GLY A 393 -22.43 -3.39 -4.72
CA GLY A 393 -21.17 -4.06 -4.42
C GLY A 393 -21.36 -5.40 -3.73
N VAL A 394 -20.33 -6.23 -3.85
CA VAL A 394 -20.27 -7.54 -3.18
C VAL A 394 -18.96 -7.62 -2.40
N PHE A 395 -19.04 -7.41 -1.10
CA PHE A 395 -17.86 -7.30 -0.24
C PHE A 395 -17.57 -8.58 0.52
N THR A 396 -18.62 -9.32 0.88
CA THR A 396 -18.54 -10.48 1.79
C THR A 396 -19.52 -11.58 1.41
N TYR A 397 -19.25 -12.79 1.93
CA TYR A 397 -20.21 -13.89 1.90
C TYR A 397 -20.02 -14.79 3.14
N PRO A 398 -21.07 -15.20 3.87
CA PRO A 398 -22.45 -14.72 3.68
C PRO A 398 -22.53 -13.19 3.77
N ASP A 399 -23.51 -12.63 3.05
CA ASP A 399 -23.79 -11.19 3.15
C ASP A 399 -24.24 -10.87 4.58
N THR A 400 -23.65 -9.86 5.18
CA THR A 400 -23.91 -9.44 6.56
C THR A 400 -24.63 -8.09 6.62
N ARG A 401 -25.03 -7.57 5.47
CA ARG A 401 -25.87 -6.35 5.37
C ARG A 401 -27.29 -6.63 5.85
#